data_ea1b43ae7180a1bcd3da28215eaa35da
#
_entry.id   ea1b43ae7180a1bcd3da28215eaa35da
#
_cell.length_a   1.000
_cell.length_b   1.000
_cell.length_c   1.000
_cell.angle_alpha   90.00
_cell.angle_beta   90.00
_cell.angle_gamma   90.00
#
_symmetry.space_group_name_H-M   'P 1'
#
loop_
_entity.id
_entity.type
_entity.pdbx_description
1 polymer ?
#
loop_
_entity_poly.entity_id
_entity_poly.type
_entity_poly.pdbx_seq_one_letter_code
_entity_poly.pdbx_strand_id
1 'polypeptide(L)'
;CAPIFGPIKDYECLCGKYKRMKYKCIICEKCGVEVTLAKVRRERMGHIELASPVAHIWFLKSLPSRIGLMLDMTLRDIERVLYFESYVVTEPGLTTLERRQLLTEEEYLDSLEEHGDEFEAKMGAEAIFDLLKVLDVDQDVSEMREELPSINSETKRKKITKRLKLLESFQLSGNKPEWMIMTVLPVLPPDLRPLVPLDGGRFATSDLNDLYRRVINRNN
;
A
#
# COMPACT_ATOMS: atom_id res chain seq x y z
N CYS A 1 -14.76 14.23 11.49
CA CYS A 1 -15.56 13.25 10.74
C CYS A 1 -16.64 13.93 9.87
N ALA A 2 -17.49 14.79 10.42
CA ALA A 2 -18.55 15.44 9.63
C ALA A 2 -18.04 16.34 8.49
N PRO A 3 -16.94 17.08 8.60
CA PRO A 3 -16.36 17.83 7.48
C PRO A 3 -15.95 16.95 6.28
N ILE A 4 -15.53 15.70 6.54
CA ILE A 4 -15.08 14.76 5.49
C ILE A 4 -16.26 13.98 4.94
N PHE A 5 -17.04 13.35 5.81
CA PHE A 5 -18.06 12.38 5.42
C PHE A 5 -19.47 12.96 5.25
N GLY A 6 -19.68 14.20 5.64
CA GLY A 6 -20.96 14.88 5.55
C GLY A 6 -21.73 15.00 6.86
N PRO A 7 -22.89 15.68 6.81
CA PRO A 7 -23.67 16.02 7.98
C PRO A 7 -24.35 14.79 8.60
N ILE A 8 -24.64 14.86 9.91
CA ILE A 8 -25.35 13.80 10.64
C ILE A 8 -26.86 13.84 10.36
N LYS A 9 -27.40 15.06 10.16
CA LYS A 9 -28.81 15.30 9.83
C LYS A 9 -28.94 15.96 8.46
N ASP A 10 -30.04 15.69 7.77
CA ASP A 10 -30.29 16.25 6.46
C ASP A 10 -30.32 17.79 6.51
N TYR A 11 -29.55 18.40 5.62
CA TYR A 11 -29.47 19.86 5.45
C TYR A 11 -29.17 20.66 6.73
N GLU A 12 -28.44 20.08 7.67
CA GLU A 12 -28.01 20.72 8.90
C GLU A 12 -26.51 20.59 9.11
N CYS A 13 -25.82 21.71 9.30
CA CYS A 13 -24.40 21.68 9.67
C CYS A 13 -24.20 21.28 11.14
N LEU A 14 -23.00 20.88 11.52
CA LEU A 14 -22.71 20.39 12.89
C LEU A 14 -22.96 21.44 13.98
N CYS A 15 -22.64 22.73 13.71
CA CYS A 15 -22.83 23.81 14.66
C CYS A 15 -24.24 24.41 14.67
N GLY A 16 -25.12 24.00 13.78
CA GLY A 16 -26.48 24.49 13.68
C GLY A 16 -26.66 25.88 13.05
N LYS A 17 -25.58 26.52 12.55
CA LYS A 17 -25.66 27.85 11.88
C LYS A 17 -26.55 27.79 10.65
N TYR A 18 -26.38 26.74 9.83
CA TYR A 18 -27.18 26.51 8.64
C TYR A 18 -28.08 25.31 8.87
N LYS A 19 -29.38 25.54 8.75
CA LYS A 19 -30.44 24.54 8.84
C LYS A 19 -31.38 24.76 7.67
N ARG A 20 -31.92 23.69 7.10
CA ARG A 20 -32.88 23.68 6.00
C ARG A 20 -32.25 23.69 4.61
N MET A 21 -33.04 23.24 3.67
CA MET A 21 -32.72 23.00 2.27
C MET A 21 -32.26 24.25 1.50
N LYS A 22 -32.68 25.46 1.93
CA LYS A 22 -32.29 26.71 1.27
C LYS A 22 -30.77 26.98 1.28
N TYR A 23 -30.03 26.31 2.17
CA TYR A 23 -28.58 26.43 2.29
C TYR A 23 -27.85 25.23 1.69
N LYS A 24 -28.52 24.44 0.82
CA LYS A 24 -27.92 23.27 0.16
C LYS A 24 -26.60 23.61 -0.52
N CYS A 25 -25.62 22.70 -0.42
CA CYS A 25 -24.28 22.79 -1.00
C CYS A 25 -23.38 23.92 -0.42
N ILE A 26 -23.80 24.59 0.66
CA ILE A 26 -22.94 25.55 1.35
C ILE A 26 -22.05 24.81 2.35
N ILE A 27 -20.76 25.12 2.35
CA ILE A 27 -19.82 24.67 3.38
C ILE A 27 -19.88 25.67 4.53
N CYS A 28 -20.19 25.21 5.74
CA CYS A 28 -20.26 26.05 6.91
C CYS A 28 -18.87 26.61 7.28
N GLU A 29 -18.73 27.91 7.32
CA GLU A 29 -17.47 28.59 7.67
C GLU A 29 -17.01 28.26 9.10
N LYS A 30 -17.95 27.98 10.03
CA LYS A 30 -17.64 27.70 11.44
C LYS A 30 -17.24 26.25 11.70
N CYS A 31 -17.94 25.28 11.11
CA CYS A 31 -17.69 23.86 11.40
C CYS A 31 -17.19 23.05 10.19
N GLY A 32 -17.04 23.67 9.01
CA GLY A 32 -16.53 23.02 7.81
C GLY A 32 -17.43 21.94 7.19
N VAL A 33 -18.66 21.77 7.70
CA VAL A 33 -19.59 20.74 7.22
C VAL A 33 -20.38 21.26 6.04
N GLU A 34 -20.43 20.47 4.98
CA GLU A 34 -21.29 20.73 3.82
C GLU A 34 -22.75 20.47 4.16
N VAL A 35 -23.64 21.38 3.81
CA VAL A 35 -25.08 21.26 4.02
C VAL A 35 -25.69 20.43 2.90
N THR A 36 -25.84 19.13 3.12
CA THR A 36 -26.37 18.17 2.17
C THR A 36 -27.17 17.07 2.88
N LEU A 37 -27.62 16.07 2.15
CA LEU A 37 -28.29 14.90 2.72
C LEU A 37 -27.34 14.08 3.59
N ALA A 38 -27.82 13.58 4.73
CA ALA A 38 -27.07 12.68 5.60
C ALA A 38 -26.69 11.35 4.91
N LYS A 39 -27.40 10.95 3.86
CA LYS A 39 -27.13 9.76 3.06
C LYS A 39 -25.68 9.70 2.54
N VAL A 40 -25.05 10.84 2.27
CA VAL A 40 -23.65 10.87 1.81
C VAL A 40 -22.67 10.21 2.78
N ARG A 41 -23.03 10.09 4.06
CA ARG A 41 -22.25 9.38 5.08
C ARG A 41 -22.16 7.86 4.85
N ARG A 42 -22.97 7.31 3.97
CA ARG A 42 -22.92 5.91 3.51
C ARG A 42 -22.12 5.74 2.23
N GLU A 43 -21.85 6.82 1.53
CA GLU A 43 -21.26 6.81 0.18
C GLU A 43 -19.84 7.36 0.16
N ARG A 44 -19.55 8.38 0.97
CA ARG A 44 -18.23 9.03 0.99
C ARG A 44 -17.19 8.19 1.72
N MET A 45 -16.11 7.89 1.02
CA MET A 45 -14.92 7.27 1.59
C MET A 45 -13.91 8.33 1.98
N GLY A 46 -13.13 8.04 3.02
CA GLY A 46 -11.93 8.80 3.39
C GLY A 46 -10.68 7.98 3.15
N HIS A 47 -9.55 8.49 3.59
CA HIS A 47 -8.28 7.78 3.58
C HIS A 47 -7.43 8.15 4.80
N ILE A 48 -6.49 7.28 5.12
CA ILE A 48 -5.45 7.51 6.12
C ILE A 48 -4.11 7.45 5.40
N GLU A 49 -3.34 8.51 5.46
CA GLU A 49 -1.94 8.50 5.02
C GLU A 49 -1.13 7.75 6.07
N LEU A 50 -0.47 6.68 5.64
CA LEU A 50 0.33 5.84 6.53
C LEU A 50 1.68 6.52 6.80
N ALA A 51 2.14 6.49 8.05
CA ALA A 51 3.46 6.99 8.43
C ALA A 51 4.59 6.16 7.83
N SER A 52 4.35 4.84 7.69
CA SER A 52 5.25 3.89 7.06
C SER A 52 4.48 3.03 6.06
N PRO A 53 5.04 2.75 4.86
CA PRO A 53 4.41 1.88 3.87
C PRO A 53 4.15 0.48 4.42
N VAL A 54 3.08 -0.16 3.97
CA VAL A 54 2.68 -1.51 4.40
C VAL A 54 2.40 -2.39 3.18
N ALA A 55 3.02 -3.58 3.15
CA ALA A 55 2.75 -4.56 2.10
C ALA A 55 1.33 -5.14 2.24
N HIS A 56 0.58 -5.15 1.14
CA HIS A 56 -0.76 -5.74 1.13
C HIS A 56 -0.65 -7.26 1.22
N ILE A 57 -1.32 -7.85 2.22
CA ILE A 57 -1.22 -9.29 2.53
C ILE A 57 -1.62 -10.19 1.35
N TRP A 58 -2.61 -9.80 0.54
CA TRP A 58 -3.05 -10.57 -0.61
C TRP A 58 -1.99 -10.66 -1.71
N PHE A 59 -1.15 -9.65 -1.86
CA PHE A 59 -0.07 -9.67 -2.85
C PHE A 59 1.22 -10.26 -2.31
N LEU A 60 1.39 -10.24 -0.99
CA LEU A 60 2.56 -10.82 -0.32
C LEU A 60 2.40 -12.32 -0.09
N LYS A 61 1.35 -12.76 0.63
CA LYS A 61 1.17 -14.15 1.10
C LYS A 61 0.33 -15.04 0.20
N SER A 62 -0.09 -14.57 -0.97
CA SER A 62 -0.66 -15.47 -1.98
C SER A 62 0.38 -16.48 -2.49
N LEU A 63 -0.05 -17.67 -2.85
CA LEU A 63 0.82 -18.67 -3.44
C LEU A 63 0.51 -18.84 -4.93
N PRO A 64 1.40 -18.42 -5.83
CA PRO A 64 2.69 -17.76 -5.59
C PRO A 64 2.54 -16.28 -5.20
N SER A 65 3.50 -15.74 -4.44
CA SER A 65 3.53 -14.33 -4.07
C SER A 65 3.59 -13.43 -5.30
N ARG A 66 2.66 -12.48 -5.42
CA ARG A 66 2.63 -11.53 -6.54
C ARG A 66 3.84 -10.61 -6.51
N ILE A 67 4.18 -10.07 -5.34
CA ILE A 67 5.38 -9.25 -5.14
C ILE A 67 6.64 -10.05 -5.47
N GLY A 68 6.70 -11.31 -5.01
CA GLY A 68 7.82 -12.19 -5.29
C GLY A 68 8.01 -12.51 -6.78
N LEU A 69 6.91 -12.72 -7.51
CA LEU A 69 6.96 -12.93 -8.96
C LEU A 69 7.42 -11.67 -9.71
N MET A 70 6.97 -10.48 -9.27
CA MET A 70 7.39 -9.21 -9.88
C MET A 70 8.89 -8.97 -9.71
N LEU A 71 9.39 -9.11 -8.50
CA LEU A 71 10.80 -8.86 -8.17
C LEU A 71 11.73 -10.04 -8.46
N ASP A 72 11.20 -11.19 -8.88
CA ASP A 72 11.94 -12.46 -8.99
C ASP A 72 12.66 -12.86 -7.69
N MET A 73 12.01 -12.58 -6.56
CA MET A 73 12.49 -12.90 -5.21
C MET A 73 11.62 -13.99 -4.58
N THR A 74 12.20 -14.79 -3.68
CA THR A 74 11.39 -15.75 -2.93
C THR A 74 10.56 -15.04 -1.85
N LEU A 75 9.42 -15.62 -1.47
CA LEU A 75 8.61 -15.06 -0.39
C LEU A 75 9.42 -14.92 0.92
N ARG A 76 10.28 -15.89 1.20
CA ARG A 76 11.13 -15.89 2.40
C ARG A 76 12.09 -14.69 2.41
N ASP A 77 12.69 -14.37 1.27
CA ASP A 77 13.61 -13.25 1.15
C ASP A 77 12.89 -11.91 1.36
N ILE A 78 11.71 -11.77 0.77
CA ILE A 78 10.86 -10.58 0.96
C ILE A 78 10.42 -10.44 2.42
N GLU A 79 10.04 -11.54 3.07
CA GLU A 79 9.67 -11.52 4.49
C GLU A 79 10.84 -11.09 5.37
N ARG A 80 12.08 -11.56 5.10
CA ARG A 80 13.27 -11.12 5.84
C ARG A 80 13.49 -9.60 5.72
N VAL A 81 13.28 -9.04 4.54
CA VAL A 81 13.37 -7.57 4.34
C VAL A 81 12.25 -6.85 5.09
N LEU A 82 11.00 -7.32 4.96
CA LEU A 82 9.84 -6.69 5.58
C LEU A 82 9.87 -6.73 7.12
N TYR A 83 10.45 -7.79 7.69
CA TYR A 83 10.60 -7.94 9.15
C TYR A 83 11.90 -7.36 9.70
N PHE A 84 12.64 -6.61 8.89
CA PHE A 84 13.89 -5.95 9.28
C PHE A 84 15.00 -6.92 9.73
N GLU A 85 15.04 -8.11 9.13
CA GLU A 85 16.08 -9.11 9.38
C GLU A 85 17.26 -8.99 8.40
N SER A 86 17.05 -8.38 7.23
CA SER A 86 18.08 -8.23 6.19
C SER A 86 17.85 -6.96 5.38
N TYR A 87 18.95 -6.35 4.94
CA TYR A 87 18.93 -5.29 3.95
C TYR A 87 18.71 -5.87 2.55
N VAL A 88 18.15 -5.07 1.66
CA VAL A 88 18.09 -5.35 0.22
C VAL A 88 18.70 -4.19 -0.54
N VAL A 89 19.55 -4.49 -1.51
CA VAL A 89 20.16 -3.48 -2.38
C VAL A 89 19.10 -2.94 -3.32
N THR A 90 18.77 -1.66 -3.16
CA THR A 90 17.82 -0.93 -4.01
C THR A 90 18.52 -0.33 -5.22
N GLU A 91 19.69 0.26 -5.01
CA GLU A 91 20.53 0.81 -6.07
C GLU A 91 21.99 0.37 -5.87
N PRO A 92 22.54 -0.44 -6.80
CA PRO A 92 23.89 -0.96 -6.67
C PRO A 92 24.99 0.06 -7.02
N GLY A 93 24.67 1.16 -7.70
CA GLY A 93 25.65 2.13 -8.16
C GLY A 93 26.73 1.51 -9.05
N LEU A 94 27.99 1.87 -8.79
CA LEU A 94 29.18 1.34 -9.49
C LEU A 94 29.86 0.20 -8.72
N THR A 95 29.18 -0.37 -7.71
CA THR A 95 29.74 -1.44 -6.86
C THR A 95 29.57 -2.82 -7.50
N THR A 96 30.19 -3.83 -6.88
CA THR A 96 30.06 -5.24 -7.29
C THR A 96 28.74 -5.89 -6.83
N LEU A 97 27.91 -5.14 -6.10
CA LEU A 97 26.62 -5.62 -5.59
C LEU A 97 25.59 -5.72 -6.72
N GLU A 98 24.65 -6.63 -6.57
CA GLU A 98 23.55 -6.78 -7.51
C GLU A 98 22.26 -6.16 -6.93
N ARG A 99 21.43 -5.54 -7.77
CA ARG A 99 20.10 -5.08 -7.36
C ARG A 99 19.28 -6.27 -6.87
N ARG A 100 18.56 -6.11 -5.76
CA ARG A 100 17.77 -7.15 -5.05
C ARG A 100 18.64 -8.13 -4.25
N GLN A 101 19.95 -7.97 -4.19
CA GLN A 101 20.81 -8.77 -3.33
C GLN A 101 20.44 -8.51 -1.87
N LEU A 102 20.34 -9.58 -1.08
CA LEU A 102 20.14 -9.47 0.36
C LEU A 102 21.49 -9.39 1.06
N LEU A 103 21.60 -8.50 2.02
CA LEU A 103 22.76 -8.33 2.87
C LEU A 103 22.33 -8.53 4.32
N THR A 104 23.13 -9.24 5.07
CA THR A 104 23.07 -9.24 6.53
C THR A 104 23.58 -7.91 7.08
N GLU A 105 23.39 -7.64 8.36
CA GLU A 105 23.90 -6.42 8.98
C GLU A 105 25.43 -6.32 8.88
N GLU A 106 26.15 -7.45 9.07
CA GLU A 106 27.60 -7.54 8.92
C GLU A 106 28.02 -7.23 7.48
N GLU A 107 27.45 -7.91 6.50
CA GLU A 107 27.74 -7.69 5.06
C GLU A 107 27.40 -6.26 4.62
N TYR A 108 26.37 -5.65 5.18
CA TYR A 108 26.02 -4.26 4.90
C TYR A 108 27.08 -3.29 5.43
N LEU A 109 27.56 -3.50 6.66
CA LEU A 109 28.61 -2.68 7.26
C LEU A 109 29.94 -2.83 6.50
N ASP A 110 30.33 -4.05 6.15
CA ASP A 110 31.51 -4.32 5.34
C ASP A 110 31.44 -3.65 3.96
N SER A 111 30.26 -3.73 3.31
CA SER A 111 30.02 -3.06 2.03
C SER A 111 30.06 -1.53 2.16
N LEU A 112 29.60 -0.99 3.29
CA LEU A 112 29.62 0.44 3.55
C LEU A 112 31.07 0.93 3.79
N GLU A 113 31.91 0.13 4.44
CA GLU A 113 33.32 0.44 4.62
C GLU A 113 34.11 0.38 3.29
N GLU A 114 33.74 -0.56 2.40
CA GLU A 114 34.42 -0.75 1.11
C GLU A 114 33.99 0.27 0.05
N HIS A 115 32.69 0.54 -0.06
CA HIS A 115 32.09 1.32 -1.14
C HIS A 115 31.51 2.68 -0.70
N GLY A 116 31.42 2.94 0.61
CA GLY A 116 30.84 4.18 1.13
C GLY A 116 29.39 4.39 0.67
N ASP A 117 29.10 5.59 0.20
CA ASP A 117 27.75 6.01 -0.24
C ASP A 117 27.48 5.72 -1.74
N GLU A 118 28.27 4.87 -2.39
CA GLU A 118 28.13 4.56 -3.82
C GLU A 118 26.94 3.62 -4.12
N PHE A 119 26.38 2.95 -3.12
CA PHE A 119 25.23 2.07 -3.24
C PHE A 119 24.14 2.43 -2.21
N GLU A 120 22.92 2.01 -2.48
CA GLU A 120 21.82 2.18 -1.55
C GLU A 120 21.19 0.83 -1.21
N ALA A 121 21.11 0.52 0.09
CA ALA A 121 20.41 -0.66 0.60
C ALA A 121 19.49 -0.25 1.76
N LYS A 122 18.29 -0.78 1.73
CA LYS A 122 17.22 -0.45 2.70
C LYS A 122 16.61 -1.70 3.29
N MET A 123 15.84 -1.51 4.37
CA MET A 123 14.98 -2.53 4.99
C MET A 123 13.52 -2.11 4.97
N GLY A 124 12.64 -3.07 5.22
CA GLY A 124 11.21 -2.82 5.37
C GLY A 124 10.43 -2.69 4.07
N ALA A 125 9.18 -2.27 4.20
CA ALA A 125 8.28 -2.15 3.05
C ALA A 125 8.66 -1.01 2.09
N GLU A 126 9.37 0.00 2.57
CA GLU A 126 9.89 1.09 1.75
C GLU A 126 10.90 0.59 0.71
N ALA A 127 11.81 -0.31 1.11
CA ALA A 127 12.75 -0.94 0.20
C ALA A 127 12.07 -1.70 -0.93
N ILE A 128 11.05 -2.48 -0.59
CA ILE A 128 10.25 -3.23 -1.58
C ILE A 128 9.45 -2.28 -2.48
N PHE A 129 8.93 -1.18 -1.93
CA PHE A 129 8.26 -0.14 -2.71
C PHE A 129 9.20 0.49 -3.75
N ASP A 130 10.41 0.86 -3.34
CA ASP A 130 11.41 1.46 -4.23
C ASP A 130 11.81 0.49 -5.35
N LEU A 131 12.04 -0.79 -5.04
CA LEU A 131 12.34 -1.82 -6.03
C LEU A 131 11.20 -2.01 -7.05
N LEU A 132 9.95 -1.99 -6.60
CA LEU A 132 8.78 -2.11 -7.48
C LEU A 132 8.57 -0.85 -8.35
N LYS A 133 8.92 0.32 -7.83
CA LYS A 133 8.80 1.60 -8.54
C LYS A 133 9.78 1.75 -9.68
N VAL A 134 11.00 1.23 -9.52
CA VAL A 134 12.06 1.28 -10.53
C VAL A 134 11.90 0.22 -11.61
N LEU A 135 11.02 -0.77 -11.40
CA LEU A 135 10.82 -1.88 -12.32
C LEU A 135 10.15 -1.41 -13.62
N ASP A 136 10.82 -1.60 -14.75
CA ASP A 136 10.27 -1.35 -16.08
C ASP A 136 9.54 -2.60 -16.59
N VAL A 137 8.20 -2.56 -16.49
CA VAL A 137 7.34 -3.69 -16.87
C VAL A 137 7.41 -3.98 -18.36
N ASP A 138 7.54 -2.95 -19.20
CA ASP A 138 7.55 -3.09 -20.67
C ASP A 138 8.84 -3.73 -21.14
N GLN A 139 9.96 -3.29 -20.58
CA GLN A 139 11.28 -3.87 -20.85
C GLN A 139 11.33 -5.34 -20.38
N ASP A 140 10.95 -5.61 -19.14
CA ASP A 140 10.93 -6.98 -18.57
C ASP A 140 10.08 -7.95 -19.41
N VAL A 141 8.91 -7.51 -19.92
CA VAL A 141 8.04 -8.32 -20.79
C VAL A 141 8.75 -8.65 -22.10
N SER A 142 9.41 -7.66 -22.69
CA SER A 142 10.11 -7.84 -23.98
C SER A 142 11.28 -8.81 -23.82
N GLU A 143 12.13 -8.62 -22.83
CA GLU A 143 13.28 -9.47 -22.53
C GLU A 143 12.86 -10.93 -22.25
N MET A 144 11.82 -11.14 -21.45
CA MET A 144 11.32 -12.49 -21.16
C MET A 144 10.71 -13.20 -22.36
N ARG A 145 10.07 -12.47 -23.28
CA ARG A 145 9.55 -13.05 -24.52
C ARG A 145 10.66 -13.53 -25.44
N GLU A 146 11.76 -12.77 -25.49
CA GLU A 146 12.93 -13.14 -26.28
C GLU A 146 13.70 -14.32 -25.67
N GLU A 147 13.77 -14.38 -24.32
CA GLU A 147 14.46 -15.45 -23.60
C GLU A 147 13.69 -16.79 -23.63
N LEU A 148 12.37 -16.75 -23.61
CA LEU A 148 11.50 -17.91 -23.45
C LEU A 148 11.75 -19.05 -24.45
N PRO A 149 12.03 -18.82 -25.75
CA PRO A 149 12.35 -19.86 -26.72
C PRO A 149 13.69 -20.54 -26.48
N SER A 150 14.66 -19.86 -25.87
CA SER A 150 16.03 -20.36 -25.65
C SER A 150 16.13 -21.30 -24.43
N ILE A 151 15.09 -21.35 -23.58
CA ILE A 151 15.11 -22.08 -22.33
C ILE A 151 14.78 -23.57 -22.54
N ASN A 152 15.76 -24.44 -22.30
CA ASN A 152 15.60 -25.90 -22.38
C ASN A 152 14.97 -26.54 -21.13
N SER A 153 15.05 -25.88 -19.96
CA SER A 153 14.51 -26.41 -18.70
C SER A 153 13.02 -26.13 -18.57
N GLU A 154 12.20 -27.20 -18.51
CA GLU A 154 10.74 -27.08 -18.35
C GLU A 154 10.34 -26.34 -17.05
N THR A 155 11.08 -26.56 -15.97
CA THR A 155 10.83 -25.89 -14.69
C THR A 155 11.08 -24.37 -14.75
N LYS A 156 12.20 -23.98 -15.36
CA LYS A 156 12.52 -22.55 -15.59
C LYS A 156 11.48 -21.92 -16.52
N ARG A 157 11.13 -22.61 -17.61
CA ARG A 157 10.12 -22.15 -18.55
C ARG A 157 8.76 -21.92 -17.88
N LYS A 158 8.32 -22.82 -17.01
CA LYS A 158 7.07 -22.65 -16.23
C LYS A 158 7.13 -21.45 -15.29
N LYS A 159 8.28 -21.21 -14.63
CA LYS A 159 8.49 -20.04 -13.75
C LYS A 159 8.40 -18.73 -14.53
N ILE A 160 9.12 -18.63 -15.63
CA ILE A 160 9.13 -17.42 -16.48
C ILE A 160 7.75 -17.18 -17.10
N THR A 161 7.05 -18.21 -17.57
CA THR A 161 5.70 -18.08 -18.12
C THR A 161 4.71 -17.51 -17.07
N LYS A 162 4.82 -17.93 -15.80
CA LYS A 162 3.98 -17.38 -14.73
C LYS A 162 4.29 -15.92 -14.46
N ARG A 163 5.57 -15.55 -14.43
CA ARG A 163 6.02 -14.17 -14.24
C ARG A 163 5.57 -13.29 -15.41
N LEU A 164 5.79 -13.74 -16.64
CA LEU A 164 5.38 -13.03 -17.85
C LEU A 164 3.88 -12.74 -17.89
N LYS A 165 3.03 -13.72 -17.58
CA LYS A 165 1.58 -13.53 -17.50
C LYS A 165 1.17 -12.45 -16.50
N LEU A 166 1.87 -12.37 -15.36
CA LEU A 166 1.61 -11.34 -14.36
C LEU A 166 2.02 -9.95 -14.88
N LEU A 167 3.22 -9.82 -15.43
CA LEU A 167 3.73 -8.56 -16.00
C LEU A 167 2.83 -8.06 -17.14
N GLU A 168 2.43 -8.95 -18.07
CA GLU A 168 1.49 -8.61 -19.15
C GLU A 168 0.14 -8.12 -18.60
N SER A 169 -0.35 -8.70 -17.49
CA SER A 169 -1.58 -8.24 -16.85
C SER A 169 -1.44 -6.83 -16.27
N PHE A 170 -0.28 -6.48 -15.72
CA PHE A 170 0.00 -5.11 -15.25
C PHE A 170 0.13 -4.14 -16.42
N GLN A 171 0.83 -4.51 -17.47
CA GLN A 171 0.96 -3.72 -18.70
C GLN A 171 -0.41 -3.40 -19.33
N LEU A 172 -1.28 -4.41 -19.48
CA LEU A 172 -2.61 -4.24 -20.08
C LEU A 172 -3.57 -3.44 -19.19
N SER A 173 -3.48 -3.58 -17.88
CA SER A 173 -4.38 -2.88 -16.95
C SER A 173 -3.92 -1.46 -16.63
N GLY A 174 -2.66 -1.11 -16.91
CA GLY A 174 -2.07 0.18 -16.52
C GLY A 174 -1.87 0.35 -15.01
N ASN A 175 -2.03 -0.71 -14.24
CA ASN A 175 -1.73 -0.69 -12.82
C ASN A 175 -0.21 -0.65 -12.59
N LYS A 176 0.21 0.08 -11.56
CA LYS A 176 1.62 0.19 -11.21
C LYS A 176 2.01 -0.85 -10.17
N PRO A 177 3.17 -1.54 -10.32
CA PRO A 177 3.63 -2.55 -9.38
C PRO A 177 3.77 -2.05 -7.95
N GLU A 178 4.22 -0.81 -7.75
CA GLU A 178 4.39 -0.19 -6.43
C GLU A 178 3.07 -0.07 -5.63
N TRP A 179 1.90 -0.09 -6.29
CA TRP A 179 0.61 -0.05 -5.60
C TRP A 179 0.29 -1.31 -4.77
N MET A 180 1.06 -2.38 -4.92
CA MET A 180 0.98 -3.54 -4.04
C MET A 180 1.51 -3.26 -2.63
N ILE A 181 2.24 -2.16 -2.46
CA ILE A 181 2.65 -1.60 -1.17
C ILE A 181 1.78 -0.38 -0.90
N MET A 182 1.03 -0.41 0.19
CA MET A 182 0.10 0.65 0.54
C MET A 182 0.82 1.79 1.27
N THR A 183 0.68 2.99 0.77
CA THR A 183 1.05 4.25 1.44
C THR A 183 -0.18 4.97 1.98
N VAL A 184 -1.35 4.64 1.46
CA VAL A 184 -2.64 5.21 1.82
C VAL A 184 -3.63 4.07 2.09
N LEU A 185 -4.32 4.13 3.22
CA LEU A 185 -5.35 3.16 3.59
C LEU A 185 -6.75 3.77 3.34
N PRO A 186 -7.61 3.14 2.53
CA PRO A 186 -8.98 3.60 2.36
C PRO A 186 -9.81 3.39 3.63
N VAL A 187 -10.66 4.37 3.94
CA VAL A 187 -11.54 4.34 5.12
C VAL A 187 -12.98 4.25 4.68
N LEU A 188 -13.67 3.23 5.16
CA LEU A 188 -15.09 2.99 4.90
C LEU A 188 -15.94 4.16 5.38
N PRO A 189 -17.08 4.45 4.69
CA PRO A 189 -18.05 5.42 5.15
C PRO A 189 -18.49 5.16 6.60
N PRO A 190 -18.72 6.21 7.40
CA PRO A 190 -19.00 6.08 8.84
C PRO A 190 -20.29 5.31 9.14
N ASP A 191 -21.31 5.40 8.29
CA ASP A 191 -22.59 4.69 8.50
C ASP A 191 -22.47 3.18 8.24
N LEU A 192 -21.41 2.71 7.57
CA LEU A 192 -21.10 1.29 7.41
C LEU A 192 -20.30 0.73 8.59
N ARG A 193 -19.82 1.58 9.51
CA ARG A 193 -19.10 1.24 10.74
C ARG A 193 -19.63 2.09 11.91
N PRO A 194 -20.89 2.00 12.25
CA PRO A 194 -21.54 2.95 13.15
C PRO A 194 -20.99 2.90 14.58
N LEU A 195 -21.01 4.06 15.22
CA LEU A 195 -20.80 4.24 16.63
C LEU A 195 -22.14 4.60 17.27
N VAL A 196 -22.75 3.66 18.00
CA VAL A 196 -24.09 3.79 18.55
C VAL A 196 -24.00 4.09 20.05
N PRO A 197 -24.56 5.19 20.55
CA PRO A 197 -24.64 5.45 21.97
C PRO A 197 -25.60 4.47 22.63
N LEU A 198 -25.19 3.90 23.76
CA LEU A 198 -26.00 3.06 24.64
C LEU A 198 -26.40 3.84 25.90
N ASP A 199 -27.41 3.32 26.59
CA ASP A 199 -27.78 3.84 27.89
C ASP A 199 -26.62 3.80 28.88
N GLY A 200 -26.45 4.84 29.71
CA GLY A 200 -25.34 4.95 30.65
C GLY A 200 -24.06 5.52 30.08
N GLY A 201 -24.10 6.22 28.94
CA GLY A 201 -22.95 6.95 28.35
C GLY A 201 -21.90 6.04 27.71
N ARG A 202 -22.19 4.76 27.51
CA ARG A 202 -21.34 3.82 26.76
C ARG A 202 -21.68 3.86 25.27
N PHE A 203 -20.71 3.46 24.44
CA PHE A 203 -20.91 3.36 23.00
C PHE A 203 -20.68 1.92 22.56
N ALA A 204 -21.59 1.42 21.72
CA ALA A 204 -21.35 0.22 20.93
C ALA A 204 -20.69 0.65 19.61
N THR A 205 -19.60 0.00 19.25
CA THR A 205 -18.86 0.29 18.03
C THR A 205 -18.71 -0.96 17.18
N SER A 206 -18.61 -0.77 15.87
CA SER A 206 -18.21 -1.85 14.97
C SER A 206 -16.75 -2.26 15.19
N ASP A 207 -16.46 -3.55 15.05
CA ASP A 207 -15.08 -4.09 15.12
C ASP A 207 -14.14 -3.44 14.10
N LEU A 208 -14.67 -2.96 12.98
CA LEU A 208 -13.90 -2.23 11.96
C LEU A 208 -13.23 -0.96 12.53
N ASN A 209 -13.90 -0.25 13.45
CA ASN A 209 -13.32 0.93 14.08
C ASN A 209 -12.12 0.57 14.96
N ASP A 210 -12.18 -0.57 15.65
CA ASP A 210 -11.06 -1.06 16.45
C ASP A 210 -9.89 -1.52 15.56
N LEU A 211 -10.19 -2.17 14.44
CA LEU A 211 -9.15 -2.54 13.47
C LEU A 211 -8.43 -1.31 12.90
N TYR A 212 -9.15 -0.26 12.50
CA TYR A 212 -8.52 0.99 12.06
C TYR A 212 -7.63 1.60 13.16
N ARG A 213 -8.11 1.66 14.39
CA ARG A 213 -7.34 2.16 15.53
C ARG A 213 -6.06 1.36 15.72
N ARG A 214 -6.12 0.02 15.65
CA ARG A 214 -4.95 -0.85 15.80
C ARG A 214 -3.95 -0.65 14.68
N VAL A 215 -4.41 -0.52 13.43
CA VAL A 215 -3.53 -0.24 12.28
C VAL A 215 -2.80 1.07 12.47
N ILE A 216 -3.51 2.16 12.81
CA ILE A 216 -2.90 3.47 13.04
C ILE A 216 -1.85 3.39 14.16
N ASN A 217 -2.20 2.82 15.31
CA ASN A 217 -1.29 2.73 16.45
C ASN A 217 -0.05 1.87 16.20
N ARG A 218 -0.13 0.88 15.32
CA ARG A 218 1.02 0.04 14.97
C ARG A 218 1.87 0.65 13.87
N ASN A 219 1.30 1.50 13.05
CA ASN A 219 1.99 2.14 11.95
C ASN A 219 2.79 3.38 12.40
N ASN A 220 2.31 4.07 13.44
CA ASN A 220 3.02 5.17 14.09
C ASN A 220 4.04 4.66 15.11
#